data_689a2eac8f3e593b9d430afc33dfcfd4
#
_entry.id   689a2eac8f3e593b9d430afc33dfcfd4
#
_cell.length_a   1.000
_cell.length_b   1.000
_cell.length_c   1.000
_cell.angle_alpha   90.00
_cell.angle_beta   90.00
_cell.angle_gamma   90.00
#
_symmetry.space_group_name_H-M   'P 1'
#
loop_
_entity.id
_entity.type
_entity.pdbx_description
1 polymer ?
#
loop_
_entity_poly.entity_id
_entity_poly.type
_entity_poly.pdbx_seq_one_letter_code
_entity_poly.pdbx_strand_id
1 'polypeptide(L)'
;ISLGSKSGAGRFEAQCDRSLLEGKTYYVRGYAISDDHKVYGDVVTFVSLGSKAPSIKDFYPSLAIWDDTVTIVGENFSSVLSNNVIKFNELKASVFKASKDTLHVKVPYDLMEEFSSISVSLAGNVSTLQKKFQLRAPILLSFNPTSGTAGSIVTITGKYIQTSKAKIYFNSVEGTLIPGA
;
A
#
# COMPACT_ATOMS: atom_id res chain seq x y z
N ILE A 1 22.69 -6.92 3.35
CA ILE A 1 22.44 -7.17 4.79
C ILE A 1 23.77 -6.96 5.49
N SER A 2 23.81 -6.14 6.52
CA SER A 2 24.95 -5.99 7.41
C SER A 2 24.74 -6.85 8.65
N LEU A 3 25.70 -7.70 8.98
CA LEU A 3 25.64 -8.59 10.16
C LEU A 3 26.25 -7.95 11.43
N GLY A 4 26.58 -6.65 11.37
CA GLY A 4 27.29 -5.94 12.43
C GLY A 4 28.78 -6.25 12.48
N SER A 5 29.46 -5.66 13.46
CA SER A 5 30.91 -5.87 13.67
C SER A 5 31.15 -7.20 14.37
N LYS A 6 32.05 -8.00 13.80
CA LYS A 6 32.60 -9.20 14.46
C LYS A 6 34.11 -9.24 14.31
N SER A 7 34.81 -9.61 15.36
CA SER A 7 36.25 -9.80 15.36
C SER A 7 36.54 -11.32 15.45
N GLY A 8 37.50 -11.79 14.65
CA GLY A 8 37.96 -13.16 14.64
C GLY A 8 37.27 -14.06 13.63
N ALA A 9 37.76 -15.29 13.55
CA ALA A 9 37.19 -16.37 12.70
C ALA A 9 35.92 -16.92 13.33
N GLY A 10 34.93 -17.28 12.51
CA GLY A 10 33.69 -17.87 13.00
C GLY A 10 32.64 -18.08 11.92
N ARG A 11 31.55 -18.76 12.28
CA ARG A 11 30.41 -18.99 11.46
C ARG A 11 29.49 -17.74 11.51
N PHE A 12 29.06 -17.28 10.35
CA PHE A 12 28.09 -16.19 10.20
C PHE A 12 26.83 -16.73 9.57
N GLU A 13 25.69 -16.27 10.07
CA GLU A 13 24.38 -16.59 9.51
C GLU A 13 23.65 -15.31 9.17
N ALA A 14 23.00 -15.28 8.00
CA ALA A 14 22.15 -14.21 7.58
C ALA A 14 20.88 -14.75 6.95
N GLN A 15 19.76 -14.10 7.24
CA GLN A 15 18.49 -14.39 6.60
C GLN A 15 18.22 -13.35 5.52
N CYS A 16 17.77 -13.80 4.34
CA CYS A 16 17.28 -12.92 3.31
C CYS A 16 15.83 -12.55 3.60
N ASP A 17 15.59 -11.29 4.00
CA ASP A 17 14.25 -10.77 4.29
C ASP A 17 13.51 -10.28 3.04
N ARG A 18 14.16 -10.32 1.87
CA ARG A 18 13.57 -9.91 0.60
C ARG A 18 12.91 -11.09 -0.07
N SER A 19 11.81 -10.79 -0.80
CA SER A 19 11.13 -11.77 -1.63
C SER A 19 12.02 -12.19 -2.79
N LEU A 20 12.12 -13.49 -3.01
CA LEU A 20 12.89 -14.09 -4.08
C LEU A 20 11.96 -14.68 -5.13
N LEU A 21 12.29 -14.49 -6.40
CA LEU A 21 11.56 -15.06 -7.53
C LEU A 21 11.99 -16.52 -7.71
N GLU A 22 11.02 -17.41 -7.92
CA GLU A 22 11.29 -18.82 -8.19
C GLU A 22 12.10 -19.01 -9.48
N GLY A 23 13.01 -19.95 -9.48
CA GLY A 23 13.87 -20.29 -10.62
C GLY A 23 14.93 -19.25 -10.95
N LYS A 24 14.97 -18.09 -10.28
CA LYS A 24 15.96 -17.05 -10.54
C LYS A 24 17.27 -17.35 -9.81
N THR A 25 18.39 -17.17 -10.53
CA THR A 25 19.74 -17.25 -9.94
C THR A 25 20.07 -15.95 -9.20
N TYR A 26 20.49 -16.08 -7.96
CA TYR A 26 20.97 -15.00 -7.10
C TYR A 26 22.44 -15.18 -6.79
N TYR A 27 23.15 -14.06 -6.69
CA TYR A 27 24.58 -13.99 -6.39
C TYR A 27 24.77 -13.49 -4.97
N VAL A 28 25.53 -14.20 -4.18
CA VAL A 28 25.81 -13.86 -2.78
C VAL A 28 27.31 -13.80 -2.57
N ARG A 29 27.77 -12.77 -1.88
CA ARG A 29 29.16 -12.65 -1.45
C ARG A 29 29.22 -11.97 -0.09
N GLY A 30 30.17 -12.38 0.73
CA GLY A 30 30.57 -11.66 1.94
C GLY A 30 31.35 -10.40 1.60
N TYR A 31 31.34 -9.44 2.51
CA TYR A 31 32.27 -8.31 2.47
C TYR A 31 32.63 -7.89 3.89
N ALA A 32 33.83 -7.34 4.04
CA ALA A 32 34.28 -6.71 5.26
C ALA A 32 34.57 -5.22 4.99
N ILE A 33 34.27 -4.38 5.95
CA ILE A 33 34.56 -2.96 5.93
C ILE A 33 35.40 -2.63 7.16
N SER A 34 36.50 -1.91 6.96
CA SER A 34 37.29 -1.30 8.00
C SER A 34 37.57 0.13 7.55
N ASP A 35 37.23 1.10 8.37
CA ASP A 35 37.36 2.55 8.10
C ASP A 35 37.17 2.92 6.63
N ASP A 36 38.25 3.00 5.85
CA ASP A 36 38.22 3.42 4.44
C ASP A 36 38.34 2.24 3.44
N HIS A 37 38.38 0.99 3.92
CA HIS A 37 38.61 -0.17 3.06
C HIS A 37 37.42 -1.11 3.05
N LYS A 38 37.06 -1.58 1.85
CA LYS A 38 36.04 -2.58 1.64
C LYS A 38 36.61 -3.75 0.84
N VAL A 39 36.59 -4.92 1.45
CA VAL A 39 37.05 -6.16 0.83
C VAL A 39 35.88 -7.10 0.58
N TYR A 40 35.82 -7.69 -0.59
CA TYR A 40 34.79 -8.64 -0.96
C TYR A 40 35.34 -10.05 -1.02
N GLY A 41 34.60 -11.02 -0.51
CA GLY A 41 34.85 -12.43 -0.69
C GLY A 41 34.36 -12.94 -2.06
N ASP A 42 34.55 -14.24 -2.28
CA ASP A 42 34.07 -14.91 -3.49
C ASP A 42 32.58 -14.85 -3.65
N VAL A 43 32.12 -14.91 -4.90
CA VAL A 43 30.71 -14.97 -5.24
C VAL A 43 30.24 -16.40 -5.25
N VAL A 44 29.19 -16.68 -4.49
CA VAL A 44 28.45 -17.95 -4.53
C VAL A 44 27.08 -17.70 -5.16
N THR A 45 26.63 -18.65 -5.97
CA THR A 45 25.32 -18.57 -6.60
C THR A 45 24.37 -19.61 -6.04
N PHE A 46 23.07 -19.28 -6.01
CA PHE A 46 22.01 -20.25 -5.75
C PHE A 46 20.79 -19.96 -6.61
N VAL A 47 20.04 -20.99 -6.96
CA VAL A 47 18.74 -20.86 -7.61
C VAL A 47 17.67 -20.78 -6.54
N SER A 48 16.87 -19.74 -6.57
CA SER A 48 15.81 -19.53 -5.60
C SER A 48 14.65 -20.50 -5.82
N LEU A 49 14.13 -21.04 -4.74
CA LEU A 49 12.86 -21.80 -4.72
C LEU A 49 11.62 -20.88 -4.60
N GLY A 50 11.82 -19.56 -4.70
CA GLY A 50 10.76 -18.59 -4.55
C GLY A 50 10.46 -18.22 -3.10
N SER A 51 9.48 -17.36 -2.93
CA SER A 51 8.87 -17.03 -1.63
C SER A 51 7.52 -17.74 -1.55
N LYS A 52 7.11 -18.12 -0.34
CA LYS A 52 5.75 -18.64 -0.14
C LYS A 52 4.73 -17.62 -0.66
N ALA A 53 3.71 -18.12 -1.34
CA ALA A 53 2.62 -17.27 -1.83
C ALA A 53 1.94 -16.55 -0.65
N PRO A 54 1.62 -15.26 -0.78
CA PRO A 54 0.85 -14.56 0.22
C PRO A 54 -0.55 -15.16 0.28
N SER A 55 -1.20 -15.08 1.45
CA SER A 55 -2.59 -15.50 1.62
C SER A 55 -3.33 -14.44 2.42
N ILE A 56 -4.39 -13.86 1.87
CA ILE A 56 -5.28 -12.96 2.61
C ILE A 56 -6.32 -13.81 3.32
N LYS A 57 -6.45 -13.62 4.64
CA LYS A 57 -7.49 -14.25 5.47
C LYS A 57 -8.70 -13.35 5.65
N ASP A 58 -8.44 -12.06 5.91
CA ASP A 58 -9.48 -11.06 6.12
C ASP A 58 -8.91 -9.64 5.94
N PHE A 59 -9.79 -8.64 5.92
CA PHE A 59 -9.43 -7.23 6.03
C PHE A 59 -10.53 -6.43 6.73
N TYR A 60 -10.16 -5.35 7.38
CA TYR A 60 -11.07 -4.44 8.06
C TYR A 60 -10.52 -3.00 8.12
N PRO A 61 -11.41 -1.97 8.14
CA PRO A 61 -12.84 -2.07 7.89
C PRO A 61 -13.15 -2.49 6.46
N SER A 62 -14.34 -3.08 6.24
CA SER A 62 -14.81 -3.43 4.89
C SER A 62 -15.52 -2.27 4.18
N LEU A 63 -15.81 -1.19 4.90
CA LEU A 63 -16.43 0.05 4.43
C LEU A 63 -15.63 1.23 4.96
N ALA A 64 -15.10 2.07 4.08
CA ALA A 64 -14.30 3.24 4.43
C ALA A 64 -14.32 4.29 3.31
N ILE A 65 -13.77 5.47 3.57
CA ILE A 65 -13.55 6.52 2.57
C ILE A 65 -12.12 6.47 2.02
N TRP A 66 -11.82 7.32 1.03
CA TRP A 66 -10.45 7.50 0.53
C TRP A 66 -9.50 7.90 1.67
N ASP A 67 -8.26 7.45 1.58
CA ASP A 67 -7.19 7.69 2.55
C ASP A 67 -7.41 7.10 3.96
N ASP A 68 -8.54 6.46 4.20
CA ASP A 68 -8.70 5.66 5.40
C ASP A 68 -7.72 4.48 5.41
N THR A 69 -7.44 4.00 6.60
CA THR A 69 -6.58 2.83 6.77
C THR A 69 -7.40 1.55 6.72
N VAL A 70 -7.00 0.64 5.83
CA VAL A 70 -7.47 -0.76 5.82
C VAL A 70 -6.35 -1.64 6.34
N THR A 71 -6.70 -2.50 7.28
CA THR A 71 -5.81 -3.54 7.81
C THR A 71 -6.11 -4.85 7.11
N ILE A 72 -5.12 -5.45 6.47
CA ILE A 72 -5.21 -6.74 5.80
C ILE A 72 -4.51 -7.77 6.68
N VAL A 73 -5.21 -8.84 7.03
CA VAL A 73 -4.69 -9.96 7.83
C VAL A 73 -4.51 -11.18 6.95
N GLY A 74 -3.40 -11.86 7.14
CA GLY A 74 -3.08 -13.01 6.30
C GLY A 74 -1.83 -13.78 6.72
N GLU A 75 -1.15 -14.34 5.75
CA GLU A 75 0.10 -15.10 5.96
C GLU A 75 1.08 -14.84 4.81
N ASN A 76 2.36 -15.07 5.10
CA ASN A 76 3.46 -15.00 4.15
C ASN A 76 3.64 -13.62 3.50
N PHE A 77 3.22 -12.54 4.17
CA PHE A 77 3.54 -11.19 3.72
C PHE A 77 5.01 -10.87 3.96
N SER A 78 5.52 -9.83 3.32
CA SER A 78 6.88 -9.33 3.58
C SER A 78 6.85 -8.23 4.64
N SER A 79 7.79 -8.25 5.58
CA SER A 79 8.01 -7.12 6.50
C SER A 79 8.61 -5.89 5.79
N VAL A 80 9.13 -6.06 4.56
CA VAL A 80 9.59 -4.96 3.72
C VAL A 80 8.41 -4.39 2.94
N LEU A 81 8.05 -3.12 3.18
CA LEU A 81 6.86 -2.46 2.60
C LEU A 81 6.79 -2.61 1.08
N SER A 82 7.90 -2.29 0.39
CA SER A 82 7.97 -2.27 -1.08
C SER A 82 7.80 -3.62 -1.76
N ASN A 83 7.93 -4.73 -1.02
CA ASN A 83 7.76 -6.06 -1.57
C ASN A 83 6.29 -6.47 -1.68
N ASN A 84 5.41 -5.85 -0.89
CA ASN A 84 3.97 -6.11 -0.92
C ASN A 84 3.31 -5.14 -1.90
N VAL A 85 2.74 -5.65 -2.97
CA VAL A 85 1.94 -4.85 -3.90
C VAL A 85 0.47 -5.13 -3.62
N ILE A 86 -0.23 -4.12 -3.10
CA ILE A 86 -1.65 -4.21 -2.78
C ILE A 86 -2.43 -3.45 -3.84
N LYS A 87 -3.52 -4.05 -4.30
CA LYS A 87 -4.45 -3.39 -5.22
C LYS A 87 -5.88 -3.47 -4.72
N PHE A 88 -6.63 -2.39 -4.95
CA PHE A 88 -8.08 -2.34 -4.93
C PHE A 88 -8.55 -2.39 -6.39
N ASN A 89 -9.08 -3.52 -6.84
CA ASN A 89 -9.18 -3.86 -8.26
C ASN A 89 -7.81 -3.68 -8.95
N GLU A 90 -7.67 -2.73 -9.89
CA GLU A 90 -6.40 -2.44 -10.56
C GLU A 90 -5.61 -1.29 -9.92
N LEU A 91 -6.20 -0.55 -8.97
CA LEU A 91 -5.56 0.60 -8.35
C LEU A 91 -4.61 0.19 -7.23
N LYS A 92 -3.35 0.58 -7.35
CA LYS A 92 -2.33 0.31 -6.33
C LYS A 92 -2.56 1.15 -5.07
N ALA A 93 -2.57 0.47 -3.92
CA ALA A 93 -2.65 1.09 -2.60
C ALA A 93 -1.25 1.35 -2.01
N SER A 94 -1.15 2.37 -1.18
CA SER A 94 0.06 2.68 -0.42
C SER A 94 0.12 1.84 0.85
N VAL A 95 1.18 1.05 1.00
CA VAL A 95 1.49 0.28 2.22
C VAL A 95 2.38 1.12 3.10
N PHE A 96 1.99 1.37 4.35
CA PHE A 96 2.78 2.17 5.29
C PHE A 96 3.23 1.40 6.53
N LYS A 97 2.67 0.20 6.77
CA LYS A 97 3.13 -0.72 7.80
C LYS A 97 2.95 -2.15 7.33
N ALA A 98 3.95 -3.01 7.59
CA ALA A 98 3.95 -4.41 7.17
C ALA A 98 4.59 -5.31 8.21
N SER A 99 4.00 -6.49 8.41
CA SER A 99 4.54 -7.63 9.12
C SER A 99 4.34 -8.89 8.27
N LYS A 100 4.69 -10.07 8.79
CA LYS A 100 4.50 -11.35 8.08
C LYS A 100 3.03 -11.78 7.96
N ASP A 101 2.15 -11.18 8.74
CA ASP A 101 0.73 -11.54 8.91
C ASP A 101 -0.23 -10.35 8.78
N THR A 102 0.27 -9.13 8.77
CA THR A 102 -0.57 -7.92 8.78
C THR A 102 0.04 -6.83 7.89
N LEU A 103 -0.81 -6.21 7.06
CA LEU A 103 -0.48 -5.04 6.25
C LEU A 103 -1.45 -3.91 6.57
N HIS A 104 -0.95 -2.69 6.70
CA HIS A 104 -1.79 -1.49 6.78
C HIS A 104 -1.60 -0.67 5.52
N VAL A 105 -2.72 -0.40 4.86
CA VAL A 105 -2.75 0.28 3.56
C VAL A 105 -3.73 1.44 3.57
N LYS A 106 -3.49 2.40 2.70
CA LYS A 106 -4.41 3.52 2.47
C LYS A 106 -5.35 3.19 1.32
N VAL A 107 -6.65 3.47 1.50
CA VAL A 107 -7.62 3.40 0.40
C VAL A 107 -7.20 4.39 -0.69
N PRO A 108 -7.04 3.94 -1.95
CA PRO A 108 -6.58 4.82 -3.03
C PRO A 108 -7.56 5.96 -3.29
N TYR A 109 -7.03 7.18 -3.49
CA TYR A 109 -7.85 8.36 -3.80
C TYR A 109 -8.60 8.29 -5.14
N ASP A 110 -8.04 7.54 -6.09
CA ASP A 110 -8.61 7.41 -7.43
C ASP A 110 -9.57 6.22 -7.56
N LEU A 111 -9.91 5.59 -6.43
CA LEU A 111 -10.90 4.51 -6.40
C LEU A 111 -12.29 5.10 -6.65
N MET A 112 -12.92 4.69 -7.75
CA MET A 112 -14.24 5.19 -8.19
C MET A 112 -15.33 4.15 -8.01
N GLU A 113 -14.96 2.87 -8.00
CA GLU A 113 -15.91 1.78 -7.86
C GLU A 113 -16.37 1.64 -6.41
N GLU A 114 -17.70 1.49 -6.25
CA GLU A 114 -18.32 1.27 -4.95
C GLU A 114 -17.78 -0.01 -4.29
N PHE A 115 -17.61 -1.08 -5.07
CA PHE A 115 -17.11 -2.37 -4.58
C PHE A 115 -15.80 -2.77 -5.25
N SER A 116 -14.81 -3.10 -4.45
CA SER A 116 -13.49 -3.50 -4.92
C SER A 116 -13.03 -4.82 -4.32
N SER A 117 -12.32 -5.60 -5.13
CA SER A 117 -11.54 -6.73 -4.63
C SER A 117 -10.21 -6.22 -4.10
N ILE A 118 -9.76 -6.76 -2.97
CA ILE A 118 -8.42 -6.51 -2.47
C ILE A 118 -7.52 -7.69 -2.85
N SER A 119 -6.40 -7.40 -3.48
CA SER A 119 -5.36 -8.36 -3.80
C SER A 119 -4.01 -7.97 -3.20
N VAL A 120 -3.24 -8.97 -2.82
CA VAL A 120 -1.85 -8.84 -2.38
C VAL A 120 -0.97 -9.64 -3.33
N SER A 121 0.04 -9.01 -3.90
CA SER A 121 1.05 -9.67 -4.70
C SER A 121 2.41 -9.59 -4.03
N LEU A 122 3.12 -10.71 -4.01
CA LEU A 122 4.47 -10.85 -3.48
C LEU A 122 5.29 -11.74 -4.42
N ALA A 123 6.38 -11.21 -4.97
CA ALA A 123 7.28 -11.95 -5.87
C ALA A 123 6.54 -12.65 -7.03
N GLY A 124 5.51 -12.01 -7.59
CA GLY A 124 4.71 -12.57 -8.68
C GLY A 124 3.53 -13.45 -8.27
N ASN A 125 3.51 -13.94 -7.02
CA ASN A 125 2.37 -14.69 -6.48
C ASN A 125 1.28 -13.73 -6.02
N VAL A 126 0.02 -14.01 -6.36
CA VAL A 126 -1.12 -13.15 -6.05
C VAL A 126 -2.14 -13.92 -5.20
N SER A 127 -2.66 -13.25 -4.18
CA SER A 127 -3.82 -13.69 -3.41
C SER A 127 -4.90 -12.64 -3.45
N THR A 128 -6.16 -13.08 -3.62
CA THR A 128 -7.34 -12.21 -3.64
C THR A 128 -8.41 -12.83 -2.76
N LEU A 129 -9.06 -12.02 -1.91
CA LEU A 129 -10.17 -12.47 -1.08
C LEU A 129 -11.50 -12.25 -1.81
N GLN A 130 -12.47 -13.17 -1.62
CA GLN A 130 -13.83 -13.04 -2.19
C GLN A 130 -14.61 -11.87 -1.55
N LYS A 131 -14.37 -11.58 -0.27
CA LYS A 131 -14.94 -10.42 0.43
C LYS A 131 -14.60 -9.15 -0.31
N LYS A 132 -15.62 -8.31 -0.54
CA LYS A 132 -15.45 -7.01 -1.21
C LYS A 132 -15.24 -5.89 -0.20
N PHE A 133 -14.35 -4.98 -0.52
CA PHE A 133 -14.26 -3.68 0.11
C PHE A 133 -15.32 -2.76 -0.50
N GLN A 134 -16.00 -1.98 0.32
CA GLN A 134 -16.98 -0.98 -0.13
C GLN A 134 -16.43 0.43 0.13
N LEU A 135 -16.36 1.23 -0.93
CA LEU A 135 -16.07 2.66 -0.81
C LEU A 135 -17.33 3.39 -0.35
N ARG A 136 -17.21 4.14 0.73
CA ARG A 136 -18.31 4.96 1.23
C ARG A 136 -18.49 6.20 0.37
N ALA A 137 -19.63 6.31 -0.28
CA ALA A 137 -19.97 7.49 -1.08
C ALA A 137 -20.12 8.76 -0.22
N PRO A 138 -19.73 9.91 -0.71
CA PRO A 138 -20.04 11.19 -0.07
C PRO A 138 -21.55 11.43 -0.05
N ILE A 139 -22.03 12.06 1.02
CA ILE A 139 -23.45 12.40 1.20
C ILE A 139 -23.57 13.91 1.25
N LEU A 140 -24.32 14.48 0.34
CA LEU A 140 -24.76 15.86 0.39
C LEU A 140 -25.99 15.94 1.29
N LEU A 141 -25.95 16.77 2.34
CA LEU A 141 -27.06 16.96 3.27
C LEU A 141 -27.85 18.23 2.92
N SER A 142 -27.16 19.34 2.67
CA SER A 142 -27.78 20.62 2.34
C SER A 142 -26.80 21.54 1.63
N PHE A 143 -27.35 22.59 1.04
CA PHE A 143 -26.58 23.73 0.55
C PHE A 143 -27.35 25.04 0.78
N ASN A 144 -26.62 26.11 0.98
CA ASN A 144 -27.19 27.46 1.23
C ASN A 144 -26.25 28.55 0.68
N PRO A 145 -26.76 29.59 0.00
CA PRO A 145 -28.17 29.83 -0.38
C PRO A 145 -28.65 28.89 -1.49
N THR A 146 -29.97 28.71 -1.61
CA THR A 146 -30.60 27.89 -2.64
C THR A 146 -30.82 28.68 -3.97
N SER A 147 -30.50 29.97 -3.97
CA SER A 147 -30.52 30.84 -5.15
C SER A 147 -29.38 31.85 -5.08
N GLY A 148 -28.89 32.26 -6.23
CA GLY A 148 -27.77 33.21 -6.32
C GLY A 148 -27.48 33.60 -7.77
N THR A 149 -26.52 34.49 -7.94
CA THR A 149 -25.99 34.93 -9.23
C THR A 149 -24.60 34.32 -9.46
N ALA A 150 -24.05 34.52 -10.64
CA ALA A 150 -22.65 34.15 -10.90
C ALA A 150 -21.72 34.83 -9.88
N GLY A 151 -20.82 34.07 -9.28
CA GLY A 151 -19.92 34.52 -8.21
C GLY A 151 -20.48 34.41 -6.79
N SER A 152 -21.75 34.01 -6.61
CA SER A 152 -22.29 33.72 -5.27
C SER A 152 -21.55 32.56 -4.61
N ILE A 153 -21.27 32.70 -3.31
CA ILE A 153 -20.70 31.62 -2.51
C ILE A 153 -21.84 30.74 -2.00
N VAL A 154 -21.71 29.42 -2.22
CA VAL A 154 -22.67 28.43 -1.74
C VAL A 154 -21.96 27.55 -0.71
N THR A 155 -22.49 27.52 0.52
CA THR A 155 -22.02 26.61 1.56
C THR A 155 -22.69 25.24 1.37
N ILE A 156 -21.90 24.19 1.27
CA ILE A 156 -22.36 22.83 1.12
C ILE A 156 -22.07 22.07 2.41
N THR A 157 -23.10 21.45 2.99
CA THR A 157 -22.97 20.59 4.17
C THR A 157 -23.16 19.15 3.78
N GLY A 158 -22.26 18.29 4.21
CA GLY A 158 -22.31 16.86 3.87
C GLY A 158 -21.51 16.00 4.82
N LYS A 159 -21.47 14.70 4.53
CA LYS A 159 -20.65 13.69 5.22
C LYS A 159 -19.75 12.99 4.23
N TYR A 160 -18.59 12.57 4.69
CA TYR A 160 -17.61 11.80 3.90
C TYR A 160 -17.10 12.54 2.66
N ILE A 161 -17.14 13.87 2.67
CA ILE A 161 -16.64 14.72 1.60
C ILE A 161 -15.16 15.00 1.88
N GLN A 162 -14.29 14.54 0.98
CA GLN A 162 -12.88 14.90 1.03
C GLN A 162 -12.63 16.18 0.25
N THR A 163 -12.52 17.31 0.96
CA THR A 163 -12.39 18.63 0.35
C THR A 163 -11.16 18.80 -0.52
N SER A 164 -10.07 18.06 -0.26
CA SER A 164 -8.83 18.14 -1.05
C SER A 164 -8.97 17.60 -2.49
N LYS A 165 -10.00 16.79 -2.78
CA LYS A 165 -10.26 16.21 -4.12
C LYS A 165 -11.72 16.35 -4.56
N ALA A 166 -12.57 16.96 -3.74
CA ALA A 166 -13.96 17.16 -4.09
C ALA A 166 -14.08 18.09 -5.30
N LYS A 167 -14.95 17.74 -6.21
CA LYS A 167 -15.38 18.59 -7.32
C LYS A 167 -16.86 18.87 -7.16
N ILE A 168 -17.25 20.10 -7.30
CA ILE A 168 -18.65 20.55 -7.21
C ILE A 168 -19.07 21.02 -8.58
N TYR A 169 -20.21 20.55 -9.04
CA TYR A 169 -20.78 20.94 -10.31
C TYR A 169 -22.17 21.54 -10.11
N PHE A 170 -22.41 22.67 -10.75
CA PHE A 170 -23.71 23.24 -10.95
C PHE A 170 -24.16 22.88 -12.37
N ASN A 171 -24.93 21.80 -12.51
CA ASN A 171 -25.17 21.12 -13.79
C ASN A 171 -23.80 20.68 -14.40
N SER A 172 -23.44 21.24 -15.54
CA SER A 172 -22.17 20.96 -16.25
C SER A 172 -21.04 21.94 -15.92
N VAL A 173 -21.28 22.96 -15.09
CA VAL A 173 -20.30 24.00 -14.76
C VAL A 173 -19.60 23.65 -13.46
N GLU A 174 -18.27 23.49 -13.52
CA GLU A 174 -17.44 23.22 -12.32
C GLU A 174 -17.35 24.50 -11.47
N GLY A 175 -17.67 24.38 -10.19
CA GLY A 175 -17.50 25.44 -9.20
C GLY A 175 -16.10 25.41 -8.59
N THR A 176 -15.60 26.57 -8.17
CA THR A 176 -14.33 26.66 -7.44
C THR A 176 -14.56 26.33 -5.97
N LEU A 177 -13.87 25.32 -5.46
CA LEU A 177 -13.87 25.00 -4.03
C LEU A 177 -13.10 26.06 -3.25
N ILE A 178 -13.69 26.55 -2.17
CA ILE A 178 -13.06 27.41 -1.18
C ILE A 178 -12.80 26.57 0.06
N PRO A 179 -11.55 26.14 0.32
CA PRO A 179 -11.23 25.33 1.50
C PRO A 179 -11.34 26.15 2.78
N GLY A 180 -11.93 25.59 3.83
CA GLY A 180 -11.81 26.12 5.18
C GLY A 180 -12.81 27.20 5.58
N ALA A 181 -14.06 27.01 5.21
CA ALA A 181 -15.14 27.72 5.91
C ALA A 181 -15.61 26.94 7.13
#